data_6b3c84d06f544707ffa9c93fa2b2ff47
#
_entry.id   6b3c84d06f544707ffa9c93fa2b2ff47
#
_cell.length_a   1.000
_cell.length_b   1.000
_cell.length_c   1.000
_cell.angle_alpha   90.00
_cell.angle_beta   90.00
_cell.angle_gamma   90.00
#
_symmetry.space_group_name_H-M   'P 1'
#
loop_
_entity.id
_entity.type
_entity.pdbx_description
1 polymer ?
#
loop_
_entity_poly.entity_id
_entity_poly.type
_entity_poly.pdbx_seq_one_letter_code
_entity_poly.pdbx_strand_id
1 'polypeptide(L)'
;MSKSLNVKICGLNNKETVEVAVKAGASHLGFIFYPPSPRSLTPKEAGYIASTTPNHIKRVAVIVDARDDLINDIIQSLSPHILQLHGSETTNRIQEIKEKFKLPIMKAIKVANFDDIKSSQQYNDSSDFLLFDAKPPSTSINSLPGGNGISFDWALLRSVKIGKTWFLSGGIHIDNVQKAIKTTGNRSIDISSGVEDQPGVKSSQKIEMFMKSIKEFM
;
A
#
# COMPACT_ATOMS: atom_id res chain seq x y z
N MET A 1 10.34 -20.49 13.31
CA MET A 1 10.18 -20.32 11.85
C MET A 1 10.24 -18.82 11.53
N SER A 2 11.20 -18.39 10.72
CA SER A 2 11.26 -17.00 10.26
C SER A 2 10.02 -16.73 9.40
N LYS A 3 9.18 -15.75 9.80
CA LYS A 3 8.04 -15.34 8.94
C LYS A 3 8.62 -14.70 7.68
N SER A 4 8.17 -15.13 6.51
CA SER A 4 8.56 -14.52 5.22
C SER A 4 8.23 -13.03 5.18
N LEU A 5 9.01 -12.25 4.44
CA LEU A 5 8.77 -10.82 4.24
C LEU A 5 7.60 -10.64 3.26
N ASN A 6 6.60 -9.85 3.64
CA ASN A 6 5.54 -9.42 2.73
C ASN A 6 5.97 -8.14 2.00
N VAL A 7 5.93 -8.16 0.68
CA VAL A 7 6.26 -6.98 -0.12
C VAL A 7 5.06 -6.61 -0.99
N LYS A 8 4.59 -5.37 -0.85
CA LYS A 8 3.58 -4.77 -1.70
C LYS A 8 4.23 -3.78 -2.66
N ILE A 9 4.07 -3.99 -3.96
CA ILE A 9 4.41 -3.00 -5.01
C ILE A 9 3.13 -2.24 -5.35
N CYS A 10 3.08 -0.95 -5.03
CA CYS A 10 1.88 -0.12 -5.12
C CYS A 10 1.89 0.82 -6.31
N GLY A 11 0.74 1.02 -6.94
CA GLY A 11 0.58 1.93 -8.09
C GLY A 11 1.09 1.35 -9.40
N LEU A 12 0.93 0.05 -9.58
CA LEU A 12 1.16 -0.63 -10.85
C LEU A 12 0.06 -0.24 -11.84
N ASN A 13 0.43 0.15 -13.04
CA ASN A 13 -0.50 0.67 -14.06
C ASN A 13 -0.24 0.14 -15.48
N ASN A 14 0.62 -0.85 -15.63
CA ASN A 14 0.82 -1.55 -16.90
C ASN A 14 1.12 -3.05 -16.66
N LYS A 15 0.87 -3.87 -17.67
CA LYS A 15 0.97 -5.33 -17.57
C LYS A 15 2.40 -5.81 -17.38
N GLU A 16 3.37 -5.18 -18.03
CA GLU A 16 4.80 -5.54 -17.94
C GLU A 16 5.30 -5.47 -16.50
N THR A 17 5.07 -4.33 -15.82
CA THR A 17 5.52 -4.14 -14.45
C THR A 17 4.75 -4.99 -13.43
N VAL A 18 3.50 -5.38 -13.72
CA VAL A 18 2.76 -6.40 -12.96
C VAL A 18 3.47 -7.75 -13.06
N GLU A 19 3.82 -8.19 -14.27
CA GLU A 19 4.52 -9.46 -14.49
C GLU A 19 5.90 -9.48 -13.83
N VAL A 20 6.64 -8.37 -13.94
CA VAL A 20 7.96 -8.23 -13.30
C VAL A 20 7.82 -8.29 -11.77
N ALA A 21 6.86 -7.59 -11.18
CA ALA A 21 6.62 -7.61 -9.73
C ALA A 21 6.29 -9.03 -9.24
N VAL A 22 5.47 -9.77 -9.98
CA VAL A 22 5.13 -11.18 -9.68
C VAL A 22 6.39 -12.06 -9.75
N LYS A 23 7.16 -12.00 -10.85
CA LYS A 23 8.39 -12.78 -11.04
C LYS A 23 9.45 -12.47 -9.99
N ALA A 24 9.55 -11.21 -9.57
CA ALA A 24 10.47 -10.77 -8.54
C ALA A 24 10.06 -11.22 -7.12
N GLY A 25 8.85 -11.77 -6.93
CA GLY A 25 8.39 -12.34 -5.67
C GLY A 25 7.59 -11.37 -4.78
N ALA A 26 6.97 -10.34 -5.35
CA ALA A 26 6.03 -9.51 -4.62
C ALA A 26 4.83 -10.35 -4.15
N SER A 27 4.43 -10.17 -2.89
CA SER A 27 3.27 -10.86 -2.30
C SER A 27 1.96 -10.10 -2.50
N HIS A 28 2.04 -8.79 -2.73
CA HIS A 28 0.89 -7.91 -2.90
C HIS A 28 1.13 -6.94 -4.06
N LEU A 29 0.10 -6.70 -4.86
CA LEU A 29 0.11 -5.74 -5.97
C LEU A 29 -0.97 -4.70 -5.73
N GLY A 30 -0.60 -3.41 -5.69
CA GLY A 30 -1.50 -2.29 -5.44
C GLY A 30 -1.91 -1.58 -6.73
N PHE A 31 -3.22 -1.42 -6.92
CA PHE A 31 -3.85 -0.71 -8.05
C PHE A 31 -4.62 0.49 -7.49
N ILE A 32 -4.39 1.69 -8.02
CA ILE A 32 -4.90 2.94 -7.45
C ILE A 32 -6.11 3.42 -8.24
N PHE A 33 -7.20 3.72 -7.53
CA PHE A 33 -8.47 4.24 -8.08
C PHE A 33 -8.75 5.62 -7.47
N TYR A 34 -7.90 6.57 -7.82
CA TYR A 34 -8.00 7.96 -7.36
C TYR A 34 -7.56 8.88 -8.50
N PRO A 35 -8.48 9.50 -9.26
CA PRO A 35 -8.18 10.27 -10.49
C PRO A 35 -7.08 11.33 -10.37
N PRO A 36 -6.91 12.05 -9.23
CA PRO A 36 -5.80 12.98 -9.08
C PRO A 36 -4.41 12.34 -9.05
N SER A 37 -4.31 11.02 -8.83
CA SER A 37 -3.03 10.31 -8.83
C SER A 37 -2.55 10.02 -10.25
N PRO A 38 -1.26 10.26 -10.58
CA PRO A 38 -0.68 9.87 -11.86
C PRO A 38 -0.63 8.35 -12.07
N ARG A 39 -0.95 7.57 -11.02
CA ARG A 39 -0.99 6.09 -11.02
C ARG A 39 -2.42 5.56 -11.11
N SER A 40 -3.41 6.46 -11.30
CA SER A 40 -4.82 6.08 -11.30
C SER A 40 -5.18 5.22 -12.50
N LEU A 41 -6.06 4.25 -12.24
CA LEU A 41 -6.63 3.35 -13.24
C LEU A 41 -8.15 3.41 -13.17
N THR A 42 -8.80 3.12 -14.30
CA THR A 42 -10.19 2.71 -14.28
C THR A 42 -10.32 1.25 -13.81
N PRO A 43 -11.49 0.82 -13.27
CA PRO A 43 -11.71 -0.58 -12.89
C PRO A 43 -11.41 -1.57 -14.02
N LYS A 44 -11.80 -1.26 -15.26
CA LYS A 44 -11.56 -2.11 -16.44
C LYS A 44 -10.07 -2.25 -16.77
N GLU A 45 -9.32 -1.15 -16.75
CA GLU A 45 -7.86 -1.19 -16.97
C GLU A 45 -7.17 -2.04 -15.91
N ALA A 46 -7.53 -1.87 -14.63
CA ALA A 46 -6.96 -2.66 -13.55
C ALA A 46 -7.26 -4.16 -13.71
N GLY A 47 -8.48 -4.52 -14.05
CA GLY A 47 -8.85 -5.91 -14.36
C GLY A 47 -8.04 -6.50 -15.51
N TYR A 48 -7.84 -5.73 -16.58
CA TYR A 48 -7.05 -6.16 -17.74
C TYR A 48 -5.58 -6.40 -17.38
N ILE A 49 -4.91 -5.44 -16.73
CA ILE A 49 -3.46 -5.57 -16.42
C ILE A 49 -3.19 -6.61 -15.33
N ALA A 50 -4.16 -6.86 -14.44
CA ALA A 50 -4.05 -7.86 -13.37
C ALA A 50 -4.52 -9.27 -13.77
N SER A 51 -5.01 -9.46 -14.99
CA SER A 51 -5.65 -10.72 -15.43
C SER A 51 -4.73 -11.96 -15.34
N THR A 52 -3.42 -11.77 -15.45
CA THR A 52 -2.42 -12.84 -15.37
C THR A 52 -1.82 -13.00 -13.96
N THR A 53 -2.32 -12.25 -12.96
CA THR A 53 -1.80 -12.35 -11.58
C THR A 53 -2.16 -13.71 -10.96
N PRO A 54 -1.18 -14.49 -10.50
CA PRO A 54 -1.44 -15.78 -9.83
C PRO A 54 -2.28 -15.60 -8.56
N ASN A 55 -3.12 -16.59 -8.24
CA ASN A 55 -4.06 -16.52 -7.11
C ASN A 55 -3.41 -16.34 -5.73
N HIS A 56 -2.16 -16.79 -5.56
CA HIS A 56 -1.44 -16.62 -4.30
C HIS A 56 -0.94 -15.18 -4.08
N ILE A 57 -0.89 -14.34 -5.12
CA ILE A 57 -0.53 -12.93 -5.02
C ILE A 57 -1.77 -12.10 -4.72
N LYS A 58 -1.70 -11.25 -3.71
CA LYS A 58 -2.85 -10.43 -3.27
C LYS A 58 -3.00 -9.16 -4.11
N ARG A 59 -4.12 -9.01 -4.79
CA ARG A 59 -4.51 -7.76 -5.46
C ARG A 59 -5.11 -6.84 -4.43
N VAL A 60 -4.55 -5.63 -4.30
CA VAL A 60 -4.97 -4.60 -3.35
C VAL A 60 -5.53 -3.41 -4.13
N ALA A 61 -6.81 -3.12 -3.95
CA ALA A 61 -7.45 -1.93 -4.51
C ALA A 61 -7.26 -0.75 -3.56
N VAL A 62 -6.56 0.29 -4.03
CA VAL A 62 -6.29 1.51 -3.24
C VAL A 62 -7.27 2.58 -3.64
N ILE A 63 -8.09 3.02 -2.70
CA ILE A 63 -9.16 4.01 -2.88
C ILE A 63 -9.03 5.15 -1.86
N VAL A 64 -9.59 6.30 -2.20
CA VAL A 64 -9.59 7.51 -1.38
C VAL A 64 -11.02 8.03 -1.32
N ASP A 65 -11.65 7.96 -0.15
CA ASP A 65 -13.02 8.43 0.13
C ASP A 65 -14.05 8.01 -0.95
N ALA A 66 -13.91 6.78 -1.45
CA ALA A 66 -14.68 6.27 -2.58
C ALA A 66 -16.14 6.00 -2.22
N ARG A 67 -17.03 6.25 -3.20
CA ARG A 67 -18.43 5.85 -3.12
C ARG A 67 -18.60 4.36 -3.43
N ASP A 68 -19.70 3.81 -3.00
CA ASP A 68 -20.01 2.38 -3.13
C ASP A 68 -20.11 1.89 -4.57
N ASP A 69 -20.58 2.75 -5.48
CA ASP A 69 -20.65 2.44 -6.91
C ASP A 69 -19.25 2.14 -7.47
N LEU A 70 -18.26 3.01 -7.20
CA LEU A 70 -16.89 2.79 -7.61
C LEU A 70 -16.29 1.52 -6.97
N ILE A 71 -16.53 1.29 -5.68
CA ILE A 71 -16.05 0.07 -5.00
C ILE A 71 -16.62 -1.18 -5.67
N ASN A 72 -17.91 -1.16 -5.99
CA ASN A 72 -18.57 -2.27 -6.69
C ASN A 72 -17.93 -2.54 -8.06
N ASP A 73 -17.71 -1.49 -8.87
CA ASP A 73 -17.10 -1.62 -10.19
C ASP A 73 -15.67 -2.17 -10.12
N ILE A 74 -14.90 -1.76 -9.09
CA ILE A 74 -13.56 -2.29 -8.82
C ILE A 74 -13.63 -3.78 -8.48
N ILE A 75 -14.56 -4.19 -7.63
CA ILE A 75 -14.72 -5.60 -7.24
C ILE A 75 -15.07 -6.46 -8.44
N GLN A 76 -15.99 -6.01 -9.27
CA GLN A 76 -16.43 -6.70 -10.48
C GLN A 76 -15.29 -6.89 -11.50
N SER A 77 -14.44 -5.86 -11.65
CA SER A 77 -13.40 -5.85 -12.69
C SER A 77 -12.07 -6.46 -12.24
N LEU A 78 -11.60 -6.11 -11.04
CA LEU A 78 -10.28 -6.49 -10.52
C LEU A 78 -10.33 -7.76 -9.65
N SER A 79 -11.47 -8.06 -9.01
CA SER A 79 -11.59 -9.09 -7.97
C SER A 79 -10.48 -8.96 -6.91
N PRO A 80 -10.41 -7.83 -6.17
CA PRO A 80 -9.36 -7.59 -5.20
C PRO A 80 -9.48 -8.51 -3.99
N HIS A 81 -8.36 -8.78 -3.33
CA HIS A 81 -8.30 -9.54 -2.08
C HIS A 81 -8.37 -8.62 -0.86
N ILE A 82 -8.04 -7.34 -1.03
CA ILE A 82 -7.97 -6.33 0.05
C ILE A 82 -8.41 -4.99 -0.53
N LEU A 83 -9.25 -4.26 0.21
CA LEU A 83 -9.53 -2.85 -0.04
C LEU A 83 -8.63 -2.00 0.86
N GLN A 84 -7.77 -1.16 0.28
CA GLN A 84 -6.94 -0.22 1.02
C GLN A 84 -7.59 1.16 1.00
N LEU A 85 -8.02 1.63 2.17
CA LEU A 85 -8.66 2.92 2.39
C LEU A 85 -7.58 3.95 2.74
N HIS A 86 -7.28 4.84 1.81
CA HIS A 86 -6.17 5.80 1.91
C HIS A 86 -6.62 7.25 2.07
N GLY A 87 -7.91 7.45 2.28
CA GLY A 87 -8.54 8.75 2.51
C GLY A 87 -8.77 9.06 3.97
N SER A 88 -9.83 9.82 4.24
CA SER A 88 -10.27 10.28 5.56
C SER A 88 -11.43 9.44 6.11
N GLU A 89 -11.58 8.20 5.62
CA GLU A 89 -12.69 7.32 5.98
C GLU A 89 -12.77 7.13 7.49
N THR A 90 -13.94 7.43 8.06
CA THR A 90 -14.24 7.23 9.48
C THR A 90 -14.36 5.75 9.83
N THR A 91 -14.24 5.41 11.10
CA THR A 91 -14.47 4.03 11.59
C THR A 91 -15.83 3.47 11.18
N ASN A 92 -16.88 4.30 11.23
CA ASN A 92 -18.23 3.92 10.78
C ASN A 92 -18.25 3.61 9.29
N ARG A 93 -17.63 4.47 8.46
CA ARG A 93 -17.56 4.24 7.01
C ARG A 93 -16.78 2.98 6.68
N ILE A 94 -15.70 2.72 7.39
CA ILE A 94 -14.91 1.48 7.24
C ILE A 94 -15.76 0.25 7.55
N GLN A 95 -16.54 0.31 8.64
CA GLN A 95 -17.44 -0.78 9.04
C GLN A 95 -18.51 -1.04 7.98
N GLU A 96 -19.16 0.02 7.46
CA GLU A 96 -20.13 -0.08 6.37
C GLU A 96 -19.55 -0.77 5.13
N ILE A 97 -18.35 -0.35 4.70
CA ILE A 97 -17.63 -0.94 3.55
C ILE A 97 -17.36 -2.44 3.81
N LYS A 98 -16.84 -2.76 5.00
CA LYS A 98 -16.50 -4.12 5.39
C LYS A 98 -17.73 -5.03 5.41
N GLU A 99 -18.85 -4.55 5.98
CA GLU A 99 -20.10 -5.29 6.06
C GLU A 99 -20.75 -5.47 4.68
N LYS A 100 -20.70 -4.45 3.84
CA LYS A 100 -21.31 -4.48 2.51
C LYS A 100 -20.56 -5.36 1.53
N PHE A 101 -19.23 -5.19 1.44
CA PHE A 101 -18.42 -5.83 0.41
C PHE A 101 -17.73 -7.12 0.86
N LYS A 102 -17.73 -7.41 2.17
CA LYS A 102 -17.15 -8.65 2.75
C LYS A 102 -15.69 -8.91 2.35
N LEU A 103 -14.91 -7.85 2.15
CA LEU A 103 -13.48 -7.92 1.85
C LEU A 103 -12.65 -7.44 3.04
N PRO A 104 -11.46 -7.99 3.23
CA PRO A 104 -10.49 -7.47 4.19
C PRO A 104 -10.14 -6.00 3.92
N ILE A 105 -10.04 -5.23 4.99
CA ILE A 105 -9.76 -3.79 4.93
C ILE A 105 -8.36 -3.49 5.44
N MET A 106 -7.59 -2.73 4.65
CA MET A 106 -6.33 -2.13 5.05
C MET A 106 -6.54 -0.61 5.20
N LYS A 107 -6.40 -0.07 6.43
CA LYS A 107 -6.49 1.39 6.65
C LYS A 107 -5.11 2.02 6.60
N ALA A 108 -4.92 2.99 5.71
CA ALA A 108 -3.72 3.80 5.67
C ALA A 108 -3.78 4.93 6.71
N ILE A 109 -2.69 5.08 7.47
CA ILE A 109 -2.48 6.07 8.51
C ILE A 109 -1.33 6.99 8.08
N LYS A 110 -1.60 8.28 8.01
CA LYS A 110 -0.59 9.30 7.69
C LYS A 110 0.18 9.66 8.96
N VAL A 111 1.50 9.46 8.95
CA VAL A 111 2.35 9.63 10.12
C VAL A 111 3.32 10.80 9.93
N ALA A 112 3.27 11.76 10.83
CA ALA A 112 4.28 12.80 11.02
C ALA A 112 4.92 12.69 12.42
N ASN A 113 4.16 12.23 13.42
CA ASN A 113 4.58 12.17 14.83
C ASN A 113 3.98 10.95 15.55
N PHE A 114 4.31 10.83 16.83
CA PHE A 114 3.85 9.72 17.69
C PHE A 114 2.32 9.68 17.88
N ASP A 115 1.67 10.83 17.98
CA ASP A 115 0.22 10.90 18.18
C ASP A 115 -0.56 10.36 16.97
N ASP A 116 -0.04 10.56 15.76
CA ASP A 116 -0.62 9.97 14.55
C ASP A 116 -0.62 8.42 14.63
N ILE A 117 0.48 7.83 15.16
CA ILE A 117 0.55 6.37 15.34
C ILE A 117 -0.40 5.90 16.44
N LYS A 118 -0.46 6.62 17.57
CA LYS A 118 -1.36 6.31 18.67
C LYS A 118 -2.81 6.38 18.23
N SER A 119 -3.18 7.35 17.39
CA SER A 119 -4.52 7.50 16.86
C SER A 119 -4.96 6.33 15.98
N SER A 120 -4.02 5.56 15.43
CA SER A 120 -4.33 4.38 14.62
C SER A 120 -5.10 3.30 15.40
N GLN A 121 -5.01 3.30 16.73
CA GLN A 121 -5.72 2.35 17.61
C GLN A 121 -7.24 2.41 17.43
N GLN A 122 -7.81 3.56 17.04
CA GLN A 122 -9.23 3.69 16.77
C GLN A 122 -9.73 2.77 15.64
N TYR A 123 -8.81 2.31 14.76
CA TYR A 123 -9.14 1.43 13.64
C TYR A 123 -8.98 -0.06 13.95
N ASN A 124 -8.63 -0.41 15.21
CA ASN A 124 -8.37 -1.80 15.57
C ASN A 124 -9.54 -2.75 15.34
N ASP A 125 -10.77 -2.30 15.51
CA ASP A 125 -11.95 -3.16 15.35
C ASP A 125 -12.50 -3.12 13.93
N SER A 126 -12.33 -2.01 13.22
CA SER A 126 -12.91 -1.79 11.89
C SER A 126 -12.03 -2.25 10.73
N SER A 127 -10.69 -2.37 10.90
CA SER A 127 -9.76 -2.78 9.85
C SER A 127 -9.07 -4.11 10.16
N ASP A 128 -8.61 -4.82 9.13
CA ASP A 128 -7.87 -6.10 9.25
C ASP A 128 -6.36 -5.87 9.20
N PHE A 129 -5.93 -4.83 8.49
CA PHE A 129 -4.55 -4.41 8.35
C PHE A 129 -4.42 -2.90 8.56
N LEU A 130 -3.23 -2.46 8.96
CA LEU A 130 -2.85 -1.05 8.92
C LEU A 130 -1.70 -0.85 7.92
N LEU A 131 -1.61 0.36 7.37
CA LEU A 131 -0.47 0.80 6.57
C LEU A 131 -0.03 2.16 7.11
N PHE A 132 1.22 2.30 7.51
CA PHE A 132 1.78 3.57 7.97
C PHE A 132 2.54 4.24 6.83
N ASP A 133 2.05 5.38 6.39
CA ASP A 133 2.63 6.18 5.31
C ASP A 133 3.05 7.56 5.83
N ALA A 134 4.05 8.16 5.21
CA ALA A 134 4.50 9.49 5.61
C ALA A 134 3.42 10.55 5.33
N LYS A 135 3.16 11.42 6.31
CA LYS A 135 2.29 12.56 6.16
C LYS A 135 3.01 13.62 5.31
N PRO A 136 2.43 14.07 4.19
CA PRO A 136 3.02 15.15 3.42
C PRO A 136 3.08 16.43 4.27
N PRO A 137 4.11 17.29 4.08
CA PRO A 137 4.19 18.59 4.76
C PRO A 137 2.95 19.42 4.45
N SER A 138 2.47 20.17 5.46
CA SER A 138 1.30 21.07 5.32
C SER A 138 1.49 22.18 4.29
N THR A 139 2.74 22.51 3.94
CA THR A 139 3.12 23.49 2.92
C THR A 139 2.98 23.00 1.48
N SER A 140 2.73 21.72 1.27
CA SER A 140 2.61 21.12 -0.06
C SER A 140 1.18 21.24 -0.59
N ILE A 141 0.92 22.30 -1.38
CA ILE A 141 -0.43 22.67 -1.88
C ILE A 141 -1.07 21.57 -2.77
N ASN A 142 -0.28 20.67 -3.37
CA ASN A 142 -0.75 19.63 -4.28
C ASN A 142 -0.29 18.21 -3.87
N SER A 143 -0.11 17.94 -2.57
CA SER A 143 0.32 16.63 -2.13
C SER A 143 -0.79 15.60 -2.28
N LEU A 144 -0.43 14.44 -2.84
CA LEU A 144 -1.31 13.28 -2.90
C LEU A 144 -1.48 12.66 -1.49
N PRO A 145 -2.55 11.90 -1.23
CA PRO A 145 -2.72 11.14 0.01
C PRO A 145 -1.55 10.20 0.33
N GLY A 146 -0.84 9.70 -0.70
CA GLY A 146 0.35 8.86 -0.56
C GLY A 146 1.24 8.89 -1.80
N GLY A 147 2.40 8.22 -1.75
CA GLY A 147 3.34 8.13 -2.87
C GLY A 147 4.16 9.39 -3.13
N ASN A 148 4.35 10.23 -2.13
CA ASN A 148 5.07 11.51 -2.22
C ASN A 148 6.61 11.36 -2.09
N GLY A 149 7.13 10.15 -1.87
CA GLY A 149 8.56 9.90 -1.73
C GLY A 149 9.19 10.41 -0.42
N ILE A 150 8.36 10.80 0.55
CA ILE A 150 8.79 11.36 1.84
C ILE A 150 8.79 10.24 2.88
N SER A 151 9.78 10.22 3.78
CA SER A 151 9.84 9.31 4.93
C SER A 151 9.56 10.06 6.24
N PHE A 152 9.16 9.31 7.27
CA PHE A 152 9.06 9.77 8.64
C PHE A 152 10.05 9.01 9.53
N ASP A 153 10.19 9.41 10.81
CA ASP A 153 11.03 8.67 11.74
C ASP A 153 10.41 7.30 12.11
N TRP A 154 10.94 6.25 11.50
CA TRP A 154 10.45 4.88 11.71
C TRP A 154 10.65 4.36 13.13
N ALA A 155 11.55 4.97 13.93
CA ALA A 155 11.74 4.59 15.33
C ALA A 155 10.47 4.80 16.17
N LEU A 156 9.61 5.73 15.75
CA LEU A 156 8.30 5.98 16.38
C LEU A 156 7.40 4.72 16.42
N LEU A 157 7.51 3.85 15.41
CA LEU A 157 6.71 2.62 15.33
C LEU A 157 7.14 1.54 16.34
N ARG A 158 8.36 1.62 16.90
CA ARG A 158 8.84 0.67 17.92
C ARG A 158 8.18 0.85 19.27
N SER A 159 7.73 2.05 19.57
CA SER A 159 7.17 2.43 20.87
C SER A 159 5.69 2.09 21.02
N VAL A 160 5.04 1.64 19.95
CA VAL A 160 3.60 1.31 19.97
C VAL A 160 3.38 -0.17 19.68
N LYS A 161 2.65 -0.84 20.58
CA LYS A 161 2.21 -2.21 20.32
C LYS A 161 1.03 -2.18 19.35
N ILE A 162 1.31 -2.49 18.08
CA ILE A 162 0.29 -2.60 17.03
C ILE A 162 -0.24 -4.03 17.06
N GLY A 163 -1.53 -4.19 17.42
CA GLY A 163 -2.17 -5.49 17.67
C GLY A 163 -2.49 -6.33 16.43
N LYS A 164 -2.11 -5.86 15.23
CA LYS A 164 -2.41 -6.51 13.95
C LYS A 164 -1.25 -6.42 12.96
N THR A 165 -1.37 -7.13 11.85
CA THR A 165 -0.41 -7.01 10.73
C THR A 165 -0.48 -5.61 10.14
N TRP A 166 0.69 -5.01 9.94
CA TRP A 166 0.79 -3.68 9.36
C TRP A 166 1.92 -3.58 8.35
N PHE A 167 1.74 -2.70 7.37
CA PHE A 167 2.72 -2.41 6.33
C PHE A 167 3.43 -1.08 6.60
N LEU A 168 4.75 -1.08 6.42
CA LEU A 168 5.54 0.14 6.43
C LEU A 168 5.60 0.71 5.03
N SER A 169 5.17 1.95 4.88
CA SER A 169 5.23 2.76 3.66
C SER A 169 5.93 4.11 3.95
N GLY A 170 5.89 5.02 3.00
CA GLY A 170 6.46 6.36 3.13
C GLY A 170 7.95 6.43 2.82
N GLY A 171 8.28 6.86 1.60
CA GLY A 171 9.64 7.10 1.16
C GLY A 171 10.57 5.88 1.14
N ILE A 172 10.02 4.68 1.10
CA ILE A 172 10.79 3.44 0.99
C ILE A 172 11.43 3.36 -0.40
N HIS A 173 12.74 3.09 -0.43
CA HIS A 173 13.52 2.86 -1.65
C HIS A 173 14.70 1.90 -1.36
N ILE A 174 15.43 1.51 -2.41
CA ILE A 174 16.49 0.49 -2.34
C ILE A 174 17.55 0.79 -1.28
N ASP A 175 17.94 2.06 -1.10
CA ASP A 175 19.04 2.44 -0.19
C ASP A 175 18.61 2.48 1.28
N ASN A 176 17.29 2.52 1.58
CA ASN A 176 16.80 2.67 2.95
C ASN A 176 15.97 1.50 3.46
N VAL A 177 15.48 0.61 2.60
CA VAL A 177 14.57 -0.48 2.99
C VAL A 177 15.17 -1.43 4.02
N GLN A 178 16.45 -1.79 3.92
CA GLN A 178 17.11 -2.66 4.90
C GLN A 178 17.17 -1.99 6.27
N LYS A 179 17.49 -0.69 6.31
CA LYS A 179 17.46 0.11 7.55
C LYS A 179 16.03 0.17 8.11
N ALA A 180 15.02 0.37 7.27
CA ALA A 180 13.62 0.41 7.67
C ALA A 180 13.19 -0.92 8.34
N ILE A 181 13.51 -2.06 7.72
CA ILE A 181 13.23 -3.40 8.26
C ILE A 181 13.95 -3.60 9.62
N LYS A 182 15.25 -3.29 9.69
CA LYS A 182 16.03 -3.44 10.92
C LYS A 182 15.54 -2.52 12.03
N THR A 183 15.18 -1.27 11.71
CA THR A 183 14.70 -0.28 12.68
C THR A 183 13.35 -0.69 13.26
N THR A 184 12.41 -1.11 12.45
CA THR A 184 11.04 -1.40 12.89
C THR A 184 10.83 -2.85 13.33
N GLY A 185 11.66 -3.78 12.88
CA GLY A 185 11.43 -5.22 13.01
C GLY A 185 10.23 -5.71 12.19
N ASN A 186 9.62 -4.83 11.38
CA ASN A 186 8.45 -5.19 10.59
C ASN A 186 8.82 -6.02 9.37
N ARG A 187 7.94 -6.96 9.04
CA ARG A 187 8.12 -7.89 7.92
C ARG A 187 7.05 -7.68 6.83
N SER A 188 6.49 -6.48 6.75
CA SER A 188 5.54 -6.11 5.69
C SER A 188 5.86 -4.69 5.19
N ILE A 189 6.32 -4.59 3.95
CA ILE A 189 6.80 -3.35 3.32
C ILE A 189 5.91 -3.00 2.14
N ASP A 190 5.58 -1.72 2.01
CA ASP A 190 4.88 -1.16 0.85
C ASP A 190 5.79 -0.14 0.15
N ILE A 191 5.98 -0.31 -1.15
CA ILE A 191 6.78 0.59 -1.97
C ILE A 191 5.99 1.06 -3.19
N SER A 192 6.12 2.34 -3.50
CA SER A 192 5.49 2.94 -4.69
C SER A 192 6.50 3.77 -5.48
N SER A 193 6.73 5.03 -5.12
CA SER A 193 7.62 5.95 -5.86
C SER A 193 9.09 5.50 -5.90
N GLY A 194 9.55 4.73 -4.90
CA GLY A 194 10.92 4.23 -4.84
C GLY A 194 11.31 3.24 -5.95
N VAL A 195 10.34 2.77 -6.75
CA VAL A 195 10.55 1.91 -7.93
C VAL A 195 10.00 2.56 -9.21
N GLU A 196 9.98 3.90 -9.27
CA GLU A 196 9.54 4.68 -10.42
C GLU A 196 10.71 5.41 -11.08
N ASP A 197 10.64 5.60 -12.40
CA ASP A 197 11.56 6.47 -13.14
C ASP A 197 11.10 7.92 -13.10
N GLN A 198 9.78 8.12 -13.13
CA GLN A 198 9.11 9.40 -12.89
C GLN A 198 7.72 9.13 -12.29
N PRO A 199 7.04 10.11 -11.68
CA PRO A 199 5.75 9.92 -11.05
C PRO A 199 4.73 9.21 -11.96
N GLY A 200 4.26 8.03 -11.52
CA GLY A 200 3.33 7.18 -12.26
C GLY A 200 3.95 6.22 -13.26
N VAL A 201 5.27 6.25 -13.48
CA VAL A 201 5.96 5.33 -14.42
C VAL A 201 6.86 4.38 -13.64
N LYS A 202 6.38 3.15 -13.42
CA LYS A 202 7.16 2.08 -12.76
C LYS A 202 8.31 1.62 -13.66
N SER A 203 9.46 1.34 -13.01
CA SER A 203 10.65 0.80 -13.65
C SER A 203 10.78 -0.68 -13.34
N SER A 204 10.73 -1.52 -14.37
CA SER A 204 10.96 -2.97 -14.26
C SER A 204 12.29 -3.26 -13.58
N GLN A 205 13.36 -2.54 -13.99
CA GLN A 205 14.70 -2.69 -13.42
C GLN A 205 14.75 -2.32 -11.92
N LYS A 206 14.12 -1.20 -11.53
CA LYS A 206 14.08 -0.79 -10.11
C LYS A 206 13.28 -1.76 -9.25
N ILE A 207 12.18 -2.34 -9.77
CA ILE A 207 11.42 -3.39 -9.08
C ILE A 207 12.33 -4.59 -8.80
N GLU A 208 13.02 -5.11 -9.81
CA GLU A 208 13.93 -6.26 -9.68
C GLU A 208 15.07 -5.97 -8.70
N MET A 209 15.72 -4.82 -8.83
CA MET A 209 16.81 -4.40 -7.94
C MET A 209 16.35 -4.27 -6.50
N PHE A 210 15.18 -3.66 -6.26
CA PHE A 210 14.58 -3.53 -4.93
C PHE A 210 14.31 -4.90 -4.32
N MET A 211 13.62 -5.78 -5.04
CA MET A 211 13.30 -7.13 -4.55
C MET A 211 14.55 -7.95 -4.27
N LYS A 212 15.58 -7.83 -5.10
CA LYS A 212 16.90 -8.47 -4.89
C LYS A 212 17.56 -7.96 -3.61
N SER A 213 17.51 -6.64 -3.32
CA SER A 213 18.17 -6.03 -2.15
C SER A 213 17.63 -6.49 -0.81
N ILE A 214 16.40 -7.04 -0.78
CA ILE A 214 15.73 -7.53 0.45
C ILE A 214 15.60 -9.05 0.48
N LYS A 215 16.21 -9.75 -0.47
CA LYS A 215 16.10 -11.22 -0.58
C LYS A 215 16.56 -11.96 0.68
N GLU A 216 17.55 -11.44 1.39
CA GLU A 216 18.05 -12.01 2.65
C GLU A 216 17.02 -11.98 3.80
N PHE A 217 15.97 -11.15 3.68
CA PHE A 217 14.88 -11.04 4.65
C PHE A 217 13.65 -11.87 4.26
N MET A 218 13.60 -12.44 3.08
CA MET A 218 12.47 -13.26 2.56
C MET A 218 12.57 -14.74 2.95
#